data_4751ad026c579ffa7059b01ac715e032
#
_entry.id   4751ad026c579ffa7059b01ac715e032
#
_cell.length_a   1.000
_cell.length_b   1.000
_cell.length_c   1.000
_cell.angle_alpha   90.00
_cell.angle_beta   90.00
_cell.angle_gamma   90.00
#
_symmetry.space_group_name_H-M   'P 1'
#
loop_
_entity.id
_entity.type
_entity.pdbx_description
1 polymer ?
#
loop_
_entity_poly.entity_id
_entity_poly.type
_entity_poly.pdbx_seq_one_letter_code
_entity_poly.pdbx_strand_id
1 'polypeptide(L)'
;MGAFLEAVTTWDASVITAIYENVHSAFLTMFFRIVTLLGEGGIFWIAVAGILLFFKNPRRSGICIGASLLIGVIVGNGIIKNVVARPRPYDAIEGIESVVSHLSDYSFPSGHSLCCFEAATALAMNRTKWAIPAYVGAVLVAVSRLFLFVHYPTDVICGALLGVLFGVLGSLAAGAIYDRVCANIAASKKTPA
;
A
#
# COMPACT_ATOMS: atom_id res chain seq x y z
N MET A 1 -28.72 -5.09 -3.01
CA MET A 1 -27.28 -4.98 -3.36
C MET A 1 -27.02 -3.90 -4.42
N GLY A 2 -27.84 -3.76 -5.48
CA GLY A 2 -27.66 -2.73 -6.52
C GLY A 2 -27.68 -1.29 -6.00
N ALA A 3 -28.69 -0.90 -5.23
CA ALA A 3 -28.82 0.47 -4.71
C ALA A 3 -27.66 0.91 -3.80
N PHE A 4 -27.08 0.00 -3.01
CA PHE A 4 -25.91 0.31 -2.18
C PHE A 4 -24.66 0.56 -3.03
N LEU A 5 -24.40 -0.29 -4.02
CA LEU A 5 -23.25 -0.12 -4.92
C LEU A 5 -23.38 1.17 -5.74
N GLU A 6 -24.58 1.50 -6.19
CA GLU A 6 -24.87 2.75 -6.89
C GLU A 6 -24.61 3.98 -6.00
N ALA A 7 -25.07 3.96 -4.74
CA ALA A 7 -24.79 5.02 -3.78
C ALA A 7 -23.28 5.21 -3.52
N VAL A 8 -22.52 4.12 -3.37
CA VAL A 8 -21.07 4.17 -3.20
C VAL A 8 -20.38 4.75 -4.44
N THR A 9 -20.77 4.31 -5.63
CA THR A 9 -20.19 4.81 -6.89
C THR A 9 -20.48 6.30 -7.09
N THR A 10 -21.70 6.74 -6.78
CA THR A 10 -22.11 8.15 -6.86
C THR A 10 -21.32 8.99 -5.86
N TRP A 11 -21.17 8.53 -4.63
CA TRP A 11 -20.36 9.22 -3.62
C TRP A 11 -18.89 9.33 -4.06
N ASP A 12 -18.28 8.23 -4.52
CA ASP A 12 -16.92 8.19 -5.02
C ASP A 12 -16.69 9.21 -6.15
N ALA A 13 -17.60 9.22 -7.13
CA ALA A 13 -17.54 10.17 -8.25
C ALA A 13 -17.69 11.62 -7.77
N SER A 14 -18.62 11.90 -6.85
CA SER A 14 -18.84 13.25 -6.34
C SER A 14 -17.61 13.81 -5.60
N VAL A 15 -16.91 12.98 -4.82
CA VAL A 15 -15.69 13.38 -4.12
C VAL A 15 -14.56 13.68 -5.10
N ILE A 16 -14.34 12.82 -6.11
CA ILE A 16 -13.30 13.04 -7.13
C ILE A 16 -13.58 14.32 -7.93
N THR A 17 -14.83 14.53 -8.37
CA THR A 17 -15.24 15.74 -9.08
C THR A 17 -15.03 16.99 -8.21
N ALA A 18 -15.42 16.95 -6.94
CA ALA A 18 -15.22 18.07 -6.02
C ALA A 18 -13.73 18.42 -5.81
N ILE A 19 -12.84 17.41 -5.75
CA ILE A 19 -11.39 17.64 -5.67
C ILE A 19 -10.88 18.27 -6.97
N TYR A 20 -11.34 17.77 -8.12
CA TYR A 20 -10.93 18.26 -9.45
C TYR A 20 -11.31 19.72 -9.65
N GLU A 21 -12.54 20.10 -9.31
CA GLU A 21 -13.04 21.44 -9.53
C GLU A 21 -12.54 22.50 -8.53
N ASN A 22 -12.34 22.11 -7.26
CA ASN A 22 -12.14 23.09 -6.18
C ASN A 22 -10.73 23.11 -5.60
N VAL A 23 -9.95 22.03 -5.72
CA VAL A 23 -8.68 21.91 -4.98
C VAL A 23 -7.48 21.70 -5.92
N HIS A 24 -7.73 21.40 -7.19
CA HIS A 24 -6.65 21.16 -8.16
C HIS A 24 -5.82 22.42 -8.42
N SER A 25 -4.51 22.31 -8.20
CA SER A 25 -3.54 23.36 -8.51
C SER A 25 -2.21 22.78 -8.97
N ALA A 26 -1.47 23.54 -9.80
CA ALA A 26 -0.17 23.08 -10.31
C ALA A 26 0.83 22.74 -9.19
N PHE A 27 0.83 23.51 -8.10
CA PHE A 27 1.69 23.26 -6.94
C PHE A 27 1.34 21.92 -6.26
N LEU A 28 0.07 21.69 -5.95
CA LEU A 28 -0.38 20.45 -5.32
C LEU A 28 -0.15 19.23 -6.22
N THR A 29 -0.38 19.39 -7.51
CA THR A 29 -0.09 18.34 -8.51
C THR A 29 1.39 17.96 -8.49
N MET A 30 2.29 18.93 -8.52
CA MET A 30 3.73 18.67 -8.44
C MET A 30 4.11 18.00 -7.12
N PHE A 31 3.62 18.50 -6.00
CA PHE A 31 3.85 17.94 -4.67
C PHE A 31 3.40 16.47 -4.60
N PHE A 32 2.16 16.18 -5.01
CA PHE A 32 1.64 14.82 -4.94
C PHE A 32 2.24 13.87 -5.98
N ARG A 33 2.75 14.36 -7.11
CA ARG A 33 3.58 13.56 -8.03
C ARG A 33 4.87 13.08 -7.37
N ILE A 34 5.50 13.90 -6.53
CA ILE A 34 6.71 13.50 -5.79
C ILE A 34 6.35 12.52 -4.69
N VAL A 35 5.31 12.83 -3.90
CA VAL A 35 4.88 11.98 -2.78
C VAL A 35 4.50 10.58 -3.25
N THR A 36 3.82 10.46 -4.38
CA THR A 36 3.34 9.16 -4.90
C THR A 36 4.47 8.18 -5.23
N LEU A 37 5.71 8.68 -5.49
CA LEU A 37 6.86 7.84 -5.78
C LEU A 37 7.20 6.85 -4.65
N LEU A 38 6.83 7.18 -3.40
CA LEU A 38 7.00 6.27 -2.25
C LEU A 38 6.14 4.99 -2.36
N GLY A 39 5.10 5.01 -3.19
CA GLY A 39 4.22 3.86 -3.43
C GLY A 39 4.40 3.22 -4.82
N GLU A 40 5.26 3.79 -5.67
CA GLU A 40 5.40 3.35 -7.07
C GLU A 40 5.91 1.91 -7.16
N GLY A 41 5.05 0.99 -7.65
CA GLY A 41 5.37 -0.43 -7.75
C GLY A 41 5.84 -1.10 -6.45
N GLY A 42 5.71 -0.44 -5.30
CA GLY A 42 6.28 -0.90 -4.03
C GLY A 42 7.82 -0.85 -3.98
N ILE A 43 8.49 -0.32 -5.00
CA ILE A 43 9.96 -0.36 -5.16
C ILE A 43 10.67 0.25 -3.95
N PHE A 44 10.19 1.40 -3.46
CA PHE A 44 10.75 2.03 -2.27
C PHE A 44 10.73 1.08 -1.06
N TRP A 45 9.61 0.41 -0.81
CA TRP A 45 9.46 -0.49 0.32
C TRP A 45 10.21 -1.81 0.14
N ILE A 46 10.35 -2.30 -1.09
CA ILE A 46 11.23 -3.44 -1.42
C ILE A 46 12.68 -3.08 -1.13
N ALA A 47 13.12 -1.88 -1.51
CA ALA A 47 14.48 -1.40 -1.22
C ALA A 47 14.70 -1.26 0.30
N VAL A 48 13.75 -0.67 1.03
CA VAL A 48 13.80 -0.58 2.50
C VAL A 48 13.90 -1.98 3.13
N ALA A 49 13.04 -2.92 2.72
CA ALA A 49 13.09 -4.29 3.19
C ALA A 49 14.47 -4.92 2.93
N GLY A 50 14.98 -4.80 1.71
CA GLY A 50 16.30 -5.31 1.31
C GLY A 50 17.44 -4.72 2.16
N ILE A 51 17.46 -3.40 2.36
CA ILE A 51 18.46 -2.73 3.21
C ILE A 51 18.39 -3.27 4.64
N LEU A 52 17.22 -3.43 5.22
CA LEU A 52 17.05 -3.92 6.58
C LEU A 52 17.59 -5.36 6.77
N LEU A 53 17.65 -6.18 5.71
CA LEU A 53 18.19 -7.54 5.77
C LEU A 53 19.70 -7.57 6.09
N PHE A 54 20.45 -6.52 5.74
CA PHE A 54 21.87 -6.46 5.99
C PHE A 54 22.23 -6.16 7.46
N PHE A 55 21.27 -5.66 8.25
CA PHE A 55 21.50 -5.30 9.65
C PHE A 55 20.85 -6.32 10.59
N LYS A 56 21.59 -6.80 11.61
CA LYS A 56 21.12 -7.86 12.52
C LYS A 56 19.82 -7.49 13.25
N ASN A 57 19.75 -6.29 13.82
CA ASN A 57 18.61 -5.87 14.64
C ASN A 57 17.33 -5.64 13.83
N PRO A 58 17.32 -4.87 12.72
CA PRO A 58 16.08 -4.63 11.95
C PRO A 58 15.78 -5.72 10.91
N ARG A 59 16.60 -6.77 10.78
CA ARG A 59 16.40 -7.85 9.79
C ARG A 59 15.01 -8.46 9.84
N ARG A 60 14.48 -8.69 11.05
CA ARG A 60 13.13 -9.20 11.23
C ARG A 60 12.09 -8.30 10.56
N SER A 61 12.23 -6.97 10.70
CA SER A 61 11.33 -6.01 10.05
C SER A 61 11.41 -6.10 8.53
N GLY A 62 12.63 -6.22 7.96
CA GLY A 62 12.82 -6.39 6.52
C GLY A 62 12.11 -7.63 5.98
N ILE A 63 12.24 -8.77 6.67
CA ILE A 63 11.56 -10.03 6.31
C ILE A 63 10.04 -9.86 6.39
N CYS A 64 9.51 -9.22 7.45
CA CYS A 64 8.08 -8.99 7.61
C CYS A 64 7.52 -8.06 6.52
N ILE A 65 8.23 -6.97 6.18
CA ILE A 65 7.85 -6.09 5.06
C ILE A 65 7.78 -6.88 3.75
N GLY A 66 8.85 -7.63 3.42
CA GLY A 66 8.89 -8.43 2.19
C GLY A 66 7.75 -9.45 2.09
N ALA A 67 7.44 -10.14 3.19
CA ALA A 67 6.32 -11.10 3.24
C ALA A 67 4.96 -10.42 3.07
N SER A 68 4.76 -9.26 3.69
CA SER A 68 3.52 -8.48 3.56
C SER A 68 3.31 -8.01 2.12
N LEU A 69 4.33 -7.41 1.51
CA LEU A 69 4.30 -6.96 0.12
C LEU A 69 4.02 -8.11 -0.86
N LEU A 70 4.55 -9.30 -0.60
CA LEU A 70 4.29 -10.49 -1.41
C LEU A 70 2.81 -10.88 -1.37
N ILE A 71 2.18 -10.84 -0.18
CA ILE A 71 0.74 -11.07 -0.05
C ILE A 71 -0.04 -10.04 -0.85
N GLY A 72 0.30 -8.75 -0.73
CA GLY A 72 -0.36 -7.68 -1.47
C GLY A 72 -0.24 -7.80 -2.98
N VAL A 73 0.94 -8.16 -3.49
CA VAL A 73 1.13 -8.39 -4.93
C VAL A 73 0.26 -9.55 -5.42
N ILE A 74 0.24 -10.68 -4.70
CA ILE A 74 -0.51 -11.87 -5.13
C ILE A 74 -2.02 -11.67 -4.94
N VAL A 75 -2.46 -11.30 -3.74
CA VAL A 75 -3.88 -11.24 -3.40
C VAL A 75 -4.49 -9.91 -3.84
N GLY A 76 -3.87 -8.78 -3.51
CA GLY A 76 -4.39 -7.46 -3.81
C GLY A 76 -4.36 -7.15 -5.31
N ASN A 77 -3.16 -7.14 -5.89
CA ASN A 77 -2.99 -6.78 -7.29
C ASN A 77 -3.27 -7.94 -8.25
N GLY A 78 -2.89 -9.17 -7.89
CA GLY A 78 -3.07 -10.33 -8.76
C GLY A 78 -4.50 -10.87 -8.79
N ILE A 79 -5.17 -10.96 -7.65
CA ILE A 79 -6.50 -11.56 -7.55
C ILE A 79 -7.59 -10.52 -7.47
N ILE A 80 -7.62 -9.71 -6.39
CA ILE A 80 -8.75 -8.80 -6.13
C ILE A 80 -8.92 -7.79 -7.26
N LYS A 81 -7.84 -7.19 -7.74
CA LYS A 81 -7.85 -6.19 -8.80
C LYS A 81 -8.49 -6.72 -10.09
N ASN A 82 -8.14 -7.93 -10.49
CA ASN A 82 -8.67 -8.54 -11.71
C ASN A 82 -10.10 -9.08 -11.55
N VAL A 83 -10.49 -9.50 -10.35
CA VAL A 83 -11.86 -9.95 -10.07
C VAL A 83 -12.84 -8.77 -10.05
N VAL A 84 -12.45 -7.64 -9.42
CA VAL A 84 -13.31 -6.45 -9.34
C VAL A 84 -13.33 -5.68 -10.66
N ALA A 85 -12.20 -5.59 -11.36
CA ALA A 85 -12.02 -4.99 -12.67
C ALA A 85 -12.63 -3.58 -12.79
N ARG A 86 -12.50 -2.74 -11.75
CA ARG A 86 -13.10 -1.39 -11.70
C ARG A 86 -12.39 -0.43 -12.64
N PRO A 87 -13.09 0.30 -13.53
CA PRO A 87 -12.47 1.34 -14.36
C PRO A 87 -11.97 2.49 -13.49
N ARG A 88 -10.97 3.24 -13.98
CA ARG A 88 -10.41 4.38 -13.26
C ARG A 88 -11.27 5.64 -13.41
N PRO A 89 -11.15 6.64 -12.50
CA PRO A 89 -11.93 7.87 -12.57
C PRO A 89 -11.81 8.57 -13.93
N TYR A 90 -10.64 8.68 -14.50
CA TYR A 90 -10.39 9.35 -15.79
C TYR A 90 -10.93 8.55 -17.00
N ASP A 91 -11.27 7.26 -16.84
CA ASP A 91 -11.89 6.45 -17.89
C ASP A 91 -13.43 6.45 -17.78
N ALA A 92 -13.97 6.78 -16.60
CA ALA A 92 -15.39 6.60 -16.28
C ALA A 92 -16.15 7.91 -16.05
N ILE A 93 -15.47 9.01 -15.71
CA ILE A 93 -16.09 10.31 -15.42
C ILE A 93 -15.72 11.28 -16.53
N GLU A 94 -16.71 11.75 -17.27
CA GLU A 94 -16.53 12.72 -18.33
C GLU A 94 -15.96 14.04 -17.80
N GLY A 95 -14.96 14.60 -18.49
CA GLY A 95 -14.31 15.86 -18.11
C GLY A 95 -13.18 15.74 -17.08
N ILE A 96 -12.92 14.55 -16.52
CA ILE A 96 -11.75 14.32 -15.66
C ILE A 96 -10.59 13.76 -16.47
N GLU A 97 -9.48 14.50 -16.48
CA GLU A 97 -8.24 14.05 -17.13
C GLU A 97 -7.23 13.57 -16.09
N SER A 98 -6.53 12.48 -16.41
CA SER A 98 -5.42 12.01 -15.58
C SER A 98 -4.24 12.97 -15.67
N VAL A 99 -3.68 13.35 -14.52
CA VAL A 99 -2.45 14.15 -14.44
C VAL A 99 -1.17 13.31 -14.50
N VAL A 100 -1.31 12.01 -14.62
CA VAL A 100 -0.21 11.05 -14.86
C VAL A 100 -0.52 10.23 -16.10
N SER A 101 0.49 9.52 -16.66
CA SER A 101 0.26 8.61 -17.79
C SER A 101 -0.82 7.58 -17.46
N HIS A 102 -1.65 7.24 -18.46
CA HIS A 102 -2.68 6.22 -18.32
C HIS A 102 -2.07 4.89 -17.83
N LEU A 103 -2.66 4.34 -16.79
CA LEU A 103 -2.27 3.07 -16.21
C LEU A 103 -3.06 1.94 -16.89
N SER A 104 -2.41 0.83 -17.19
CA SER A 104 -3.01 -0.30 -17.92
C SER A 104 -3.79 -1.27 -17.02
N ASP A 105 -3.78 -1.05 -15.70
CA ASP A 105 -4.43 -1.90 -14.72
C ASP A 105 -5.70 -1.24 -14.15
N TYR A 106 -6.51 -2.04 -13.43
CA TYR A 106 -7.77 -1.61 -12.83
C TYR A 106 -7.58 -0.71 -11.60
N SER A 107 -8.66 0.03 -11.24
CA SER A 107 -8.63 0.99 -10.13
C SER A 107 -8.63 0.33 -8.75
N PHE A 108 -9.47 -0.69 -8.51
CA PHE A 108 -9.67 -1.27 -7.18
C PHE A 108 -8.85 -2.55 -6.96
N PRO A 109 -8.24 -2.71 -5.78
CA PRO A 109 -7.90 -1.69 -4.78
C PRO A 109 -6.69 -0.85 -5.19
N SER A 110 -6.45 0.29 -4.48
CA SER A 110 -5.27 1.11 -4.71
C SER A 110 -3.98 0.38 -4.28
N GLY A 111 -3.15 0.00 -5.26
CA GLY A 111 -1.89 -0.70 -5.00
C GLY A 111 -0.86 0.15 -4.24
N HIS A 112 -0.84 1.47 -4.46
CA HIS A 112 0.01 2.40 -3.72
C HIS A 112 -0.38 2.47 -2.24
N SER A 113 -1.69 2.62 -1.96
CA SER A 113 -2.18 2.59 -0.57
C SER A 113 -1.87 1.25 0.08
N LEU A 114 -2.14 0.14 -0.63
CA LEU A 114 -1.90 -1.22 -0.17
C LEU A 114 -0.45 -1.39 0.31
N CYS A 115 0.54 -1.20 -0.57
CA CYS A 115 1.95 -1.46 -0.24
C CYS A 115 2.50 -0.52 0.85
N CYS A 116 2.08 0.76 0.87
CA CYS A 116 2.53 1.69 1.90
C CYS A 116 1.98 1.33 3.29
N PHE A 117 0.71 0.93 3.39
CA PHE A 117 0.12 0.50 4.66
C PHE A 117 0.63 -0.89 5.09
N GLU A 118 0.93 -1.81 4.18
CA GLU A 118 1.62 -3.08 4.47
C GLU A 118 2.95 -2.83 5.17
N ALA A 119 3.80 -2.01 4.58
CA ALA A 119 5.12 -1.73 5.11
C ALA A 119 5.07 -0.98 6.45
N ALA A 120 4.20 0.04 6.57
CA ALA A 120 3.99 0.77 7.82
C ALA A 120 3.51 -0.16 8.94
N THR A 121 2.58 -1.07 8.64
CA THR A 121 2.06 -2.04 9.60
C THR A 121 3.13 -3.05 10.00
N ALA A 122 3.92 -3.56 9.06
CA ALA A 122 5.02 -4.46 9.37
C ALA A 122 6.07 -3.80 10.29
N LEU A 123 6.37 -2.51 10.08
CA LEU A 123 7.23 -1.74 10.98
C LEU A 123 6.61 -1.58 12.38
N ALA A 124 5.30 -1.34 12.47
CA ALA A 124 4.59 -1.20 13.74
C ALA A 124 4.56 -2.53 14.51
N MET A 125 4.27 -3.65 13.85
CA MET A 125 4.30 -4.99 14.45
C MET A 125 5.67 -5.36 15.02
N ASN A 126 6.74 -4.81 14.44
CA ASN A 126 8.11 -4.96 14.94
C ASN A 126 8.53 -3.85 15.91
N ARG A 127 7.58 -3.01 16.38
CA ARG A 127 7.78 -1.94 17.38
C ARG A 127 8.91 -0.97 17.03
N THR A 128 9.10 -0.68 15.74
CA THR A 128 10.12 0.26 15.31
C THR A 128 9.63 1.70 15.45
N LYS A 129 10.53 2.63 15.78
CA LYS A 129 10.23 4.07 15.82
C LYS A 129 9.85 4.64 14.44
N TRP A 130 10.16 3.93 13.38
CA TRP A 130 9.88 4.31 12.00
C TRP A 130 8.43 4.03 11.57
N ALA A 131 7.64 3.34 12.41
CA ALA A 131 6.24 3.04 12.10
C ALA A 131 5.39 4.32 11.92
N ILE A 132 5.56 5.30 12.83
CA ILE A 132 4.79 6.57 12.75
C ILE A 132 5.10 7.33 11.48
N PRO A 133 6.36 7.68 11.14
CA PRO A 133 6.65 8.35 9.87
C PRO A 133 6.25 7.52 8.64
N ALA A 134 6.31 6.19 8.70
CA ALA A 134 5.83 5.33 7.63
C ALA A 134 4.30 5.44 7.41
N TYR A 135 3.51 5.46 8.49
CA TYR A 135 2.06 5.69 8.38
C TYR A 135 1.72 7.11 7.88
N VAL A 136 2.46 8.14 8.33
CA VAL A 136 2.28 9.50 7.79
C VAL A 136 2.55 9.51 6.28
N GLY A 137 3.64 8.88 5.84
CA GLY A 137 3.94 8.73 4.42
C GLY A 137 2.85 7.94 3.67
N ALA A 138 2.35 6.84 4.26
CA ALA A 138 1.28 6.03 3.67
C ALA A 138 -0.02 6.84 3.47
N VAL A 139 -0.40 7.67 4.45
CA VAL A 139 -1.57 8.57 4.33
C VAL A 139 -1.33 9.61 3.24
N LEU A 140 -0.16 10.23 3.19
CA LEU A 140 0.17 11.21 2.14
C LEU A 140 0.13 10.58 0.74
N VAL A 141 0.68 9.37 0.58
CA VAL A 141 0.57 8.60 -0.67
C VAL A 141 -0.88 8.29 -0.99
N ALA A 142 -1.68 7.82 -0.02
CA ALA A 142 -3.09 7.53 -0.21
C ALA A 142 -3.88 8.76 -0.71
N VAL A 143 -3.67 9.93 -0.09
CA VAL A 143 -4.27 11.20 -0.51
C VAL A 143 -3.79 11.59 -1.92
N SER A 144 -2.51 11.38 -2.24
CA SER A 144 -1.97 11.69 -3.57
C SER A 144 -2.74 10.99 -4.69
N ARG A 145 -3.25 9.77 -4.45
CA ARG A 145 -3.98 9.00 -5.48
C ARG A 145 -5.31 9.63 -5.86
N LEU A 146 -5.95 10.34 -4.93
CA LEU A 146 -7.16 11.12 -5.18
C LEU A 146 -6.84 12.38 -5.98
N PHE A 147 -5.80 13.12 -5.59
CA PHE A 147 -5.33 14.34 -6.28
C PHE A 147 -4.80 14.08 -7.70
N LEU A 148 -4.29 12.90 -7.96
CA LEU A 148 -3.82 12.50 -9.29
C LEU A 148 -4.93 11.87 -10.14
N PHE A 149 -6.16 11.81 -9.62
CA PHE A 149 -7.40 11.31 -10.28
C PHE A 149 -7.30 9.89 -10.82
N VAL A 150 -6.47 9.06 -10.19
CA VAL A 150 -6.22 7.67 -10.63
C VAL A 150 -6.97 6.62 -9.81
N HIS A 151 -7.53 7.00 -8.66
CA HIS A 151 -8.32 6.14 -7.77
C HIS A 151 -9.48 6.88 -7.14
N TYR A 152 -10.54 6.14 -6.84
CA TYR A 152 -11.65 6.61 -6.03
C TYR A 152 -11.33 6.54 -4.53
N PRO A 153 -12.05 7.30 -3.67
CA PRO A 153 -11.91 7.21 -2.21
C PRO A 153 -12.02 5.78 -1.67
N THR A 154 -12.99 5.01 -2.14
CA THR A 154 -13.17 3.62 -1.69
C THR A 154 -12.01 2.71 -2.11
N ASP A 155 -11.39 2.91 -3.27
CA ASP A 155 -10.19 2.16 -3.68
C ASP A 155 -9.03 2.39 -2.72
N VAL A 156 -8.87 3.65 -2.29
CA VAL A 156 -7.82 4.10 -1.37
C VAL A 156 -8.05 3.55 0.03
N ILE A 157 -9.28 3.69 0.55
CA ILE A 157 -9.65 3.19 1.88
C ILE A 157 -9.52 1.66 1.93
N CYS A 158 -10.08 0.94 0.95
CA CYS A 158 -9.96 -0.52 0.91
C CYS A 158 -8.50 -0.96 0.73
N GLY A 159 -7.71 -0.26 -0.10
CA GLY A 159 -6.28 -0.51 -0.23
C GLY A 159 -5.54 -0.35 1.11
N ALA A 160 -5.86 0.70 1.87
CA ALA A 160 -5.27 0.93 3.19
C ALA A 160 -5.67 -0.16 4.21
N LEU A 161 -6.95 -0.52 4.26
CA LEU A 161 -7.45 -1.57 5.17
C LEU A 161 -6.84 -2.95 4.85
N LEU A 162 -6.79 -3.31 3.56
CA LEU A 162 -6.12 -4.53 3.10
C LEU A 162 -4.62 -4.48 3.40
N GLY A 163 -3.98 -3.32 3.25
CA GLY A 163 -2.58 -3.12 3.58
C GLY A 163 -2.29 -3.35 5.06
N VAL A 164 -3.14 -2.85 5.96
CA VAL A 164 -3.04 -3.14 7.39
C VAL A 164 -3.22 -4.64 7.65
N LEU A 165 -4.24 -5.27 7.06
CA LEU A 165 -4.51 -6.70 7.23
C LEU A 165 -3.32 -7.56 6.76
N PHE A 166 -2.81 -7.31 5.55
CA PHE A 166 -1.70 -8.09 4.99
C PHE A 166 -0.38 -7.79 5.71
N GLY A 167 -0.20 -6.56 6.21
CA GLY A 167 0.92 -6.18 7.07
C GLY A 167 0.93 -6.98 8.37
N VAL A 168 -0.23 -7.17 9.00
CA VAL A 168 -0.37 -8.03 10.20
C VAL A 168 -0.11 -9.49 9.85
N LEU A 169 -0.78 -10.04 8.84
CA LEU A 169 -0.66 -11.46 8.46
C LEU A 169 0.77 -11.81 8.04
N GLY A 170 1.40 -10.99 7.20
CA GLY A 170 2.79 -11.19 6.78
C GLY A 170 3.77 -11.12 7.95
N SER A 171 3.56 -10.17 8.87
CA SER A 171 4.41 -10.03 10.06
C SER A 171 4.26 -11.19 11.04
N LEU A 172 3.05 -11.68 11.25
CA LEU A 172 2.81 -12.85 12.12
C LEU A 172 3.44 -14.11 11.53
N ALA A 173 3.20 -14.39 10.25
CA ALA A 173 3.70 -15.58 9.59
C ALA A 173 5.24 -15.56 9.47
N ALA A 174 5.79 -14.54 8.85
CA ALA A 174 7.23 -14.44 8.60
C ALA A 174 8.04 -14.20 9.89
N GLY A 175 7.49 -13.43 10.82
CA GLY A 175 8.11 -13.20 12.13
C GLY A 175 8.22 -14.47 12.95
N ALA A 176 7.17 -15.29 13.00
CA ALA A 176 7.20 -16.58 13.71
C ALA A 176 8.22 -17.56 13.12
N ILE A 177 8.34 -17.61 11.78
CA ILE A 177 9.34 -18.43 11.09
C ILE A 177 10.74 -17.94 11.45
N TYR A 178 11.00 -16.64 11.35
CA TYR A 178 12.29 -16.04 11.68
C TYR A 178 12.71 -16.33 13.11
N ASP A 179 11.81 -16.14 14.08
CA ASP A 179 12.07 -16.35 15.50
C ASP A 179 12.41 -17.83 15.80
N ARG A 180 11.70 -18.78 15.15
CA ARG A 180 12.00 -20.23 15.25
C ARG A 180 13.38 -20.57 14.68
N VAL A 181 13.71 -20.04 13.51
CA VAL A 181 15.02 -20.29 12.88
C VAL A 181 16.14 -19.76 13.77
N CYS A 182 16.00 -18.56 14.31
CA CYS A 182 17.00 -17.99 15.23
C CYS A 182 17.17 -18.82 16.51
N ALA A 183 16.07 -19.30 17.09
CA ALA A 183 16.09 -20.17 18.27
C ALA A 183 16.82 -21.50 18.01
N ASN A 184 16.55 -22.15 16.87
CA ASN A 184 17.19 -23.40 16.49
C ASN A 184 18.70 -23.25 16.26
N ILE A 185 19.11 -22.16 15.61
CA ILE A 185 20.55 -21.83 15.41
C ILE A 185 21.24 -21.61 16.77
N ALA A 186 20.56 -20.93 17.70
CA ALA A 186 21.12 -20.69 19.04
C ALA A 186 21.25 -21.99 19.86
N ALA A 187 20.28 -22.90 19.75
CA ALA A 187 20.31 -24.21 20.41
C ALA A 187 21.45 -25.09 19.88
N SER A 188 21.60 -25.16 18.55
CA SER A 188 22.67 -25.95 17.89
C SER A 188 24.08 -25.51 18.30
N LYS A 189 24.29 -24.23 18.59
CA LYS A 189 25.58 -23.70 19.06
C LYS A 189 25.90 -24.01 20.52
N LYS A 190 24.92 -24.45 21.31
CA LYS A 190 25.08 -24.77 22.74
C LYS A 190 25.33 -26.26 23.01
N THR A 191 25.16 -27.15 22.03
CA THR A 191 25.43 -28.58 22.15
C THR A 191 26.86 -28.83 21.70
N PRO A 192 27.84 -29.06 22.62
CA PRO A 192 29.19 -29.47 22.26
C PRO A 192 29.13 -30.91 21.68
N ALA A 193 30.01 -31.16 20.71
CA ALA A 193 30.21 -32.50 20.16
C ALA A 193 30.83 -33.45 21.18
#